data_364da00fa1fc89a1f2727156ad60d4c9
#
_entry.id   364da00fa1fc89a1f2727156ad60d4c9
#
_cell.length_a   1.000
_cell.length_b   1.000
_cell.length_c   1.000
_cell.angle_alpha   90.00
_cell.angle_beta   90.00
_cell.angle_gamma   90.00
#
_symmetry.space_group_name_H-M   'P 1'
#
loop_
_entity.id
_entity.type
_entity.pdbx_description
1 polymer ?
#
loop_
_entity_poly.entity_id
_entity_poly.type
_entity_poly.pdbx_seq_one_letter_code
_entity_poly.pdbx_strand_id
1 'polypeptide(L)'
;LQWLDCYGNQLKKLDVRQNAALQTLYCYSNNLTELDLSQNPALQNLYCYGNNLIELDLSQNTALQTLYCYNNNLTELDLSQNTALQELLCLNNNLTELDVRQNTALRTLDCSDNQLKELDVQQNTALQQLSCSNNNLTELDLSQNTALQRLSCYNNNLTELDVRQNSELQEL
;
A
#
# COMPACT_ATOMS: atom_id res chain seq x y z
N LEU A 1 -18.33 7.95 -15.89
CA LEU A 1 -18.43 7.46 -14.50
C LEU A 1 -17.20 7.95 -13.73
N GLN A 2 -17.40 8.62 -12.59
CA GLN A 2 -16.32 9.08 -11.71
C GLN A 2 -16.19 8.23 -10.45
N TRP A 3 -17.26 7.58 -10.05
CA TRP A 3 -17.32 6.72 -8.87
C TRP A 3 -18.03 5.43 -9.22
N LEU A 4 -17.43 4.31 -8.85
CA LEU A 4 -18.04 2.98 -8.95
C LEU A 4 -17.93 2.29 -7.59
N ASP A 5 -19.05 1.78 -7.13
CA ASP A 5 -19.16 1.00 -5.91
C ASP A 5 -19.84 -0.33 -6.22
N CYS A 6 -19.03 -1.42 -6.13
CA CYS A 6 -19.49 -2.78 -6.39
C CYS A 6 -18.92 -3.80 -5.38
N TYR A 7 -18.56 -3.31 -4.18
CA TYR A 7 -18.01 -4.15 -3.12
C TYR A 7 -19.01 -5.20 -2.60
N GLY A 8 -18.48 -6.23 -1.95
CA GLY A 8 -19.29 -7.22 -1.24
C GLY A 8 -20.15 -8.09 -2.15
N ASN A 9 -19.65 -8.42 -3.35
CA ASN A 9 -20.32 -9.27 -4.33
C ASN A 9 -19.50 -10.56 -4.59
N GLN A 10 -19.79 -11.26 -5.65
CA GLN A 10 -19.09 -12.47 -6.10
C GLN A 10 -18.46 -12.27 -7.49
N LEU A 11 -18.04 -11.03 -7.80
CA LEU A 11 -17.48 -10.69 -9.10
C LEU A 11 -16.15 -11.44 -9.31
N LYS A 12 -16.03 -12.14 -10.44
CA LYS A 12 -14.78 -12.76 -10.88
C LYS A 12 -14.05 -11.90 -11.90
N LYS A 13 -14.76 -10.96 -12.54
CA LYS A 13 -14.24 -10.00 -13.52
C LYS A 13 -14.93 -8.67 -13.35
N LEU A 14 -14.18 -7.59 -13.56
CA LEU A 14 -14.68 -6.23 -13.57
C LEU A 14 -14.01 -5.49 -14.73
N ASP A 15 -14.78 -5.00 -15.70
CA ASP A 15 -14.27 -4.21 -16.81
C ASP A 15 -14.65 -2.74 -16.62
N VAL A 16 -13.63 -1.89 -16.39
CA VAL A 16 -13.76 -0.45 -16.22
C VAL A 16 -13.03 0.35 -17.30
N ARG A 17 -12.51 -0.31 -18.35
CA ARG A 17 -11.69 0.31 -19.40
C ARG A 17 -12.38 1.45 -20.16
N GLN A 18 -13.71 1.46 -20.23
CA GLN A 18 -14.46 2.55 -20.87
C GLN A 18 -14.73 3.74 -19.91
N ASN A 19 -14.24 3.70 -18.68
CA ASN A 19 -14.52 4.69 -17.66
C ASN A 19 -13.29 5.57 -17.35
N ALA A 20 -12.69 6.21 -18.38
CA ALA A 20 -11.45 6.98 -18.23
C ALA A 20 -11.51 8.13 -17.20
N ALA A 21 -12.71 8.61 -16.84
CA ALA A 21 -12.90 9.63 -15.81
C ALA A 21 -13.12 9.04 -14.40
N LEU A 22 -12.91 7.74 -14.20
CA LEU A 22 -13.07 7.07 -12.90
C LEU A 22 -12.02 7.60 -11.90
N GLN A 23 -12.49 8.12 -10.79
CA GLN A 23 -11.67 8.69 -9.72
C GLN A 23 -11.65 7.81 -8.46
N THR A 24 -12.75 7.11 -8.19
CA THR A 24 -12.86 6.24 -7.02
C THR A 24 -13.50 4.91 -7.40
N LEU A 25 -12.83 3.82 -7.01
CA LEU A 25 -13.30 2.47 -7.24
C LEU A 25 -13.33 1.69 -5.92
N TYR A 26 -14.53 1.23 -5.52
CA TYR A 26 -14.74 0.27 -4.43
C TYR A 26 -15.14 -1.08 -5.04
N CYS A 27 -14.16 -1.99 -5.15
CA CYS A 27 -14.39 -3.36 -5.65
C CYS A 27 -13.93 -4.43 -4.65
N TYR A 28 -13.75 -4.02 -3.38
CA TYR A 28 -13.30 -4.91 -2.31
C TYR A 28 -14.32 -6.01 -1.98
N SER A 29 -13.87 -7.08 -1.33
CA SER A 29 -14.69 -8.23 -0.92
C SER A 29 -15.46 -8.82 -2.11
N ASN A 30 -14.71 -9.24 -3.12
CA ASN A 30 -15.16 -9.94 -4.32
C ASN A 30 -14.28 -11.18 -4.57
N ASN A 31 -14.35 -11.76 -5.76
CA ASN A 31 -13.54 -12.90 -6.18
C ASN A 31 -12.68 -12.56 -7.42
N LEU A 32 -12.22 -11.29 -7.53
CA LEU A 32 -11.42 -10.84 -8.66
C LEU A 32 -10.04 -11.52 -8.63
N THR A 33 -9.62 -12.05 -9.77
CA THR A 33 -8.26 -12.60 -9.98
C THR A 33 -7.38 -11.69 -10.83
N GLU A 34 -8.01 -10.73 -11.53
CA GLU A 34 -7.39 -9.72 -12.38
C GLU A 34 -8.16 -8.40 -12.29
N LEU A 35 -7.48 -7.27 -12.46
CA LEU A 35 -8.10 -5.95 -12.50
C LEU A 35 -7.28 -5.03 -13.43
N ASP A 36 -7.80 -4.77 -14.63
CA ASP A 36 -7.17 -3.89 -15.62
C ASP A 36 -7.61 -2.44 -15.40
N LEU A 37 -6.67 -1.60 -14.94
CA LEU A 37 -6.86 -0.17 -14.68
C LEU A 37 -6.08 0.72 -15.66
N SER A 38 -5.52 0.15 -16.72
CA SER A 38 -4.66 0.85 -17.70
C SER A 38 -5.35 2.03 -18.40
N GLN A 39 -6.69 2.03 -18.44
CA GLN A 39 -7.49 3.08 -19.09
C GLN A 39 -8.16 4.04 -18.06
N ASN A 40 -7.71 4.03 -16.79
CA ASN A 40 -8.30 4.86 -15.74
C ASN A 40 -7.27 5.84 -15.13
N PRO A 41 -6.64 6.73 -15.92
CA PRO A 41 -5.55 7.59 -15.44
C PRO A 41 -6.00 8.64 -14.40
N ALA A 42 -7.32 8.90 -14.28
CA ALA A 42 -7.87 9.82 -13.30
C ALA A 42 -8.11 9.19 -11.92
N LEU A 43 -7.76 7.89 -11.73
CA LEU A 43 -8.03 7.17 -10.50
C LEU A 43 -7.19 7.73 -9.34
N GLN A 44 -7.88 8.15 -8.28
CA GLN A 44 -7.30 8.71 -7.07
C GLN A 44 -7.44 7.77 -5.88
N ASN A 45 -8.52 7.00 -5.81
CA ASN A 45 -8.78 6.11 -4.68
C ASN A 45 -9.16 4.72 -5.18
N LEU A 46 -8.40 3.72 -4.79
CA LEU A 46 -8.64 2.32 -5.12
C LEU A 46 -8.77 1.48 -3.86
N TYR A 47 -9.91 0.82 -3.71
CA TYR A 47 -10.21 -0.12 -2.63
C TYR A 47 -10.52 -1.48 -3.25
N CYS A 48 -9.48 -2.32 -3.40
CA CYS A 48 -9.57 -3.65 -4.02
C CYS A 48 -9.20 -4.79 -3.06
N TYR A 49 -9.19 -4.51 -1.75
CA TYR A 49 -8.86 -5.50 -0.73
C TYR A 49 -9.87 -6.66 -0.66
N GLY A 50 -9.42 -7.81 -0.11
CA GLY A 50 -10.29 -8.98 0.03
C GLY A 50 -10.75 -9.53 -1.32
N ASN A 51 -9.80 -9.72 -2.24
CA ASN A 51 -9.95 -10.37 -3.53
C ASN A 51 -8.93 -11.50 -3.68
N ASN A 52 -8.69 -11.98 -4.90
CA ASN A 52 -7.72 -13.01 -5.22
C ASN A 52 -6.68 -12.52 -6.25
N LEU A 53 -6.34 -11.22 -6.21
CA LEU A 53 -5.39 -10.62 -7.14
C LEU A 53 -3.98 -11.17 -6.88
N ILE A 54 -3.29 -11.57 -7.94
CA ILE A 54 -1.88 -12.03 -7.89
C ILE A 54 -0.92 -10.96 -8.41
N GLU A 55 -1.43 -10.03 -9.22
CA GLU A 55 -0.73 -8.87 -9.78
C GLU A 55 -1.66 -7.66 -9.81
N LEU A 56 -1.09 -6.46 -9.80
CA LEU A 56 -1.82 -5.21 -9.89
C LEU A 56 -0.93 -4.16 -10.57
N ASP A 57 -1.17 -3.89 -11.87
CA ASP A 57 -0.46 -2.86 -12.60
C ASP A 57 -1.12 -1.49 -12.38
N LEU A 58 -0.38 -0.57 -11.75
CA LEU A 58 -0.79 0.80 -11.44
C LEU A 58 0.03 1.85 -12.19
N SER A 59 0.81 1.44 -13.18
CA SER A 59 1.74 2.32 -13.92
C SER A 59 1.05 3.49 -14.62
N GLN A 60 -0.24 3.35 -14.99
CA GLN A 60 -1.03 4.40 -15.62
C GLN A 60 -1.83 5.27 -14.64
N ASN A 61 -1.90 4.88 -13.37
CA ASN A 61 -2.73 5.53 -12.35
C ASN A 61 -1.92 6.53 -11.52
N THR A 62 -1.25 7.46 -12.20
CA THR A 62 -0.29 8.41 -11.59
C THR A 62 -0.94 9.42 -10.62
N ALA A 63 -2.27 9.57 -10.66
CA ALA A 63 -3.04 10.42 -9.75
C ALA A 63 -3.43 9.72 -8.43
N LEU A 64 -3.02 8.44 -8.22
CA LEU A 64 -3.44 7.63 -7.10
C LEU A 64 -2.92 8.21 -5.77
N GLN A 65 -3.85 8.41 -4.82
CA GLN A 65 -3.59 8.96 -3.49
C GLN A 65 -3.84 7.93 -2.38
N THR A 66 -4.82 7.05 -2.58
CA THR A 66 -5.19 6.01 -1.62
C THR A 66 -5.24 4.65 -2.32
N LEU A 67 -4.49 3.69 -1.78
CA LEU A 67 -4.49 2.30 -2.24
C LEU A 67 -4.70 1.35 -1.07
N TYR A 68 -5.85 0.66 -1.04
CA TYR A 68 -6.13 -0.43 -0.12
C TYR A 68 -6.24 -1.73 -0.91
N CYS A 69 -5.14 -2.51 -0.94
CA CYS A 69 -5.04 -3.78 -1.66
C CYS A 69 -4.74 -4.98 -0.74
N TYR A 70 -4.98 -4.82 0.56
CA TYR A 70 -4.73 -5.87 1.54
C TYR A 70 -5.64 -7.09 1.36
N ASN A 71 -5.26 -8.23 1.96
CA ASN A 71 -5.99 -9.50 1.82
C ASN A 71 -6.16 -9.89 0.34
N ASN A 72 -5.04 -9.97 -0.38
CA ASN A 72 -4.93 -10.49 -1.74
C ASN A 72 -3.78 -11.50 -1.80
N ASN A 73 -3.33 -11.86 -3.00
CA ASN A 73 -2.22 -12.80 -3.21
C ASN A 73 -1.06 -12.14 -3.97
N LEU A 74 -0.89 -10.81 -3.83
CA LEU A 74 0.12 -10.05 -4.57
C LEU A 74 1.52 -10.53 -4.20
N THR A 75 2.35 -10.81 -5.21
CA THR A 75 3.75 -11.19 -5.02
C THR A 75 4.71 -10.05 -5.28
N GLU A 76 4.27 -9.02 -6.01
CA GLU A 76 4.98 -7.79 -6.31
C GLU A 76 4.00 -6.60 -6.35
N LEU A 77 4.51 -5.40 -6.13
CA LEU A 77 3.73 -4.17 -6.21
C LEU A 77 4.66 -3.01 -6.60
N ASP A 78 4.64 -2.62 -7.88
CA ASP A 78 5.40 -1.47 -8.37
C ASP A 78 4.59 -0.18 -8.19
N LEU A 79 5.12 0.73 -7.34
CA LEU A 79 4.52 2.02 -7.02
C LEU A 79 5.36 3.19 -7.54
N SER A 80 6.36 2.94 -8.38
CA SER A 80 7.31 3.94 -8.87
C SER A 80 6.64 5.13 -9.59
N GLN A 81 5.47 4.91 -10.22
CA GLN A 81 4.72 5.94 -10.91
C GLN A 81 3.67 6.64 -10.03
N ASN A 82 3.37 6.13 -8.84
CA ASN A 82 2.30 6.61 -7.98
C ASN A 82 2.82 7.61 -6.93
N THR A 83 3.53 8.64 -7.37
CA THR A 83 4.24 9.60 -6.50
C THR A 83 3.31 10.47 -5.64
N ALA A 84 2.00 10.53 -5.96
CA ALA A 84 0.98 11.22 -5.19
C ALA A 84 0.39 10.39 -4.03
N LEU A 85 0.85 9.14 -3.83
CA LEU A 85 0.29 8.22 -2.87
C LEU A 85 0.52 8.71 -1.43
N GLN A 86 -0.57 8.79 -0.65
CA GLN A 86 -0.60 9.24 0.74
C GLN A 86 -0.93 8.10 1.71
N GLU A 87 -1.76 7.15 1.29
CA GLU A 87 -2.17 6.02 2.10
C GLU A 87 -2.00 4.71 1.33
N LEU A 88 -1.22 3.81 1.88
CA LEU A 88 -0.99 2.46 1.36
C LEU A 88 -1.28 1.42 2.43
N LEU A 89 -2.30 0.59 2.20
CA LEU A 89 -2.56 -0.61 2.99
C LEU A 89 -2.43 -1.83 2.09
N CYS A 90 -1.29 -2.53 2.19
CA CYS A 90 -0.97 -3.73 1.41
C CYS A 90 -0.71 -4.96 2.31
N LEU A 91 -1.20 -4.91 3.56
CA LEU A 91 -1.01 -6.01 4.50
C LEU A 91 -1.66 -7.32 4.01
N ASN A 92 -1.19 -8.43 4.57
CA ASN A 92 -1.67 -9.77 4.25
C ASN A 92 -1.68 -10.04 2.73
N ASN A 93 -0.47 -10.04 2.17
CA ASN A 93 -0.15 -10.41 0.80
C ASN A 93 1.09 -11.34 0.80
N ASN A 94 1.71 -11.56 -0.36
CA ASN A 94 2.90 -12.41 -0.50
C ASN A 94 4.13 -11.59 -0.96
N LEU A 95 4.20 -10.29 -0.61
CA LEU A 95 5.26 -9.41 -1.05
C LEU A 95 6.60 -9.81 -0.42
N THR A 96 7.63 -9.99 -1.24
CA THR A 96 9.00 -10.25 -0.79
C THR A 96 9.88 -9.01 -0.78
N GLU A 97 9.45 -7.95 -1.49
CA GLU A 97 10.05 -6.62 -1.56
C GLU A 97 8.96 -5.55 -1.72
N LEU A 98 9.24 -4.34 -1.25
CA LEU A 98 8.37 -3.19 -1.42
C LEU A 98 9.23 -1.93 -1.48
N ASP A 99 9.26 -1.27 -2.65
CA ASP A 99 9.96 0.00 -2.84
C ASP A 99 8.99 1.17 -2.77
N VAL A 100 9.10 1.98 -1.71
CA VAL A 100 8.28 3.18 -1.47
C VAL A 100 9.08 4.48 -1.57
N ARG A 101 10.34 4.44 -2.03
CA ARG A 101 11.23 5.62 -2.08
C ARG A 101 10.70 6.76 -2.94
N GLN A 102 9.90 6.45 -3.99
CA GLN A 102 9.28 7.47 -4.84
C GLN A 102 7.99 8.05 -4.24
N ASN A 103 7.40 7.40 -3.26
CA ASN A 103 6.11 7.78 -2.66
C ASN A 103 6.32 8.73 -1.47
N THR A 104 6.99 9.86 -1.70
CA THR A 104 7.42 10.79 -0.65
C THR A 104 6.26 11.50 0.07
N ALA A 105 5.04 11.42 -0.48
CA ALA A 105 3.82 11.96 0.11
C ALA A 105 3.15 11.00 1.12
N LEU A 106 3.68 9.76 1.29
CA LEU A 106 3.09 8.76 2.19
C LEU A 106 3.02 9.28 3.64
N ARG A 107 1.82 9.13 4.22
CA ARG A 107 1.51 9.41 5.62
C ARG A 107 1.16 8.15 6.40
N THR A 108 0.57 7.19 5.72
CA THR A 108 0.18 5.91 6.31
C THR A 108 0.69 4.77 5.42
N LEU A 109 1.46 3.88 6.02
CA LEU A 109 1.92 2.63 5.40
C LEU A 109 1.61 1.46 6.33
N ASP A 110 0.81 0.51 5.83
CA ASP A 110 0.69 -0.81 6.46
C ASP A 110 1.06 -1.89 5.44
N CYS A 111 2.23 -2.49 5.65
CA CYS A 111 2.76 -3.61 4.88
C CYS A 111 2.94 -4.88 5.76
N SER A 112 2.21 -4.96 6.86
CA SER A 112 2.24 -6.11 7.78
C SER A 112 1.86 -7.41 7.09
N ASP A 113 2.20 -8.53 7.71
CA ASP A 113 1.80 -9.87 7.23
C ASP A 113 2.21 -10.09 5.75
N ASN A 114 3.50 -9.86 5.47
CA ASN A 114 4.15 -10.12 4.20
C ASN A 114 5.46 -10.90 4.41
N GLN A 115 6.36 -10.93 3.44
CA GLN A 115 7.63 -11.66 3.50
C GLN A 115 8.83 -10.73 3.28
N LEU A 116 8.69 -9.44 3.64
CA LEU A 116 9.69 -8.41 3.40
C LEU A 116 10.95 -8.69 4.23
N LYS A 117 12.12 -8.60 3.59
CA LYS A 117 13.43 -8.73 4.24
C LYS A 117 14.05 -7.38 4.54
N GLU A 118 13.68 -6.36 3.76
CA GLU A 118 14.15 -4.99 3.84
C GLU A 118 12.96 -4.04 3.64
N LEU A 119 13.01 -2.87 4.27
CA LEU A 119 12.06 -1.79 4.07
C LEU A 119 12.78 -0.45 4.24
N ASP A 120 12.96 0.28 3.14
CA ASP A 120 13.56 1.61 3.15
C ASP A 120 12.45 2.67 3.12
N VAL A 121 12.30 3.39 4.24
CA VAL A 121 11.33 4.49 4.41
C VAL A 121 12.01 5.85 4.60
N GLN A 122 13.30 5.97 4.35
CA GLN A 122 14.05 7.20 4.61
C GLN A 122 13.57 8.39 3.76
N GLN A 123 13.02 8.15 2.56
CA GLN A 123 12.45 9.21 1.72
C GLN A 123 11.01 9.60 2.12
N ASN A 124 10.35 8.81 2.96
CA ASN A 124 8.96 9.01 3.36
C ASN A 124 8.88 9.88 4.63
N THR A 125 9.45 11.09 4.57
CA THR A 125 9.58 11.98 5.74
C THR A 125 8.26 12.50 6.28
N ALA A 126 7.16 12.40 5.51
CA ALA A 126 5.80 12.75 5.93
C ALA A 126 5.07 11.60 6.66
N LEU A 127 5.73 10.44 6.85
CA LEU A 127 5.11 9.24 7.41
C LEU A 127 4.73 9.47 8.88
N GLN A 128 3.44 9.25 9.19
CA GLN A 128 2.86 9.40 10.52
C GLN A 128 2.50 8.05 11.15
N GLN A 129 2.15 7.07 10.32
CA GLN A 129 1.78 5.73 10.78
C GLN A 129 2.52 4.69 9.93
N LEU A 130 3.26 3.82 10.60
CA LEU A 130 3.95 2.68 9.99
C LEU A 130 3.58 1.39 10.71
N SER A 131 3.06 0.43 9.96
CA SER A 131 2.95 -0.95 10.40
C SER A 131 3.68 -1.85 9.42
N CYS A 132 4.68 -2.58 9.92
CA CYS A 132 5.47 -3.56 9.16
C CYS A 132 5.63 -4.87 9.94
N SER A 133 4.70 -5.15 10.84
CA SER A 133 4.69 -6.34 11.70
C SER A 133 4.58 -7.64 10.88
N ASN A 134 5.00 -8.77 11.47
CA ASN A 134 4.92 -10.09 10.82
C ASN A 134 5.60 -10.09 9.43
N ASN A 135 6.86 -9.67 9.39
CA ASN A 135 7.74 -9.72 8.23
C ASN A 135 9.08 -10.39 8.60
N ASN A 136 10.08 -10.30 7.74
CA ASN A 136 11.41 -10.88 7.96
C ASN A 136 12.49 -9.78 8.06
N LEU A 137 12.14 -8.57 8.49
CA LEU A 137 13.04 -7.43 8.55
C LEU A 137 14.17 -7.69 9.57
N THR A 138 15.41 -7.43 9.16
CA THR A 138 16.59 -7.54 10.05
C THR A 138 17.06 -6.18 10.56
N GLU A 139 16.65 -5.10 9.91
CA GLU A 139 16.92 -3.71 10.28
C GLU A 139 15.74 -2.82 9.89
N LEU A 140 15.60 -1.68 10.57
CA LEU A 140 14.61 -0.66 10.27
C LEU A 140 15.17 0.71 10.68
N ASP A 141 15.55 1.54 9.71
CA ASP A 141 16.05 2.89 9.94
C ASP A 141 14.90 3.91 9.84
N LEU A 142 14.57 4.52 10.99
CA LEU A 142 13.50 5.52 11.13
C LEU A 142 14.05 6.92 11.36
N SER A 143 15.35 7.15 11.18
CA SER A 143 16.02 8.41 11.50
C SER A 143 15.47 9.61 10.75
N GLN A 144 14.89 9.42 9.57
CA GLN A 144 14.30 10.49 8.75
C GLN A 144 12.79 10.66 8.97
N ASN A 145 12.12 9.73 9.66
CA ASN A 145 10.66 9.72 9.84
C ASN A 145 10.25 10.47 11.12
N THR A 146 10.68 11.72 11.26
CA THR A 146 10.50 12.50 12.49
C THR A 146 9.03 12.85 12.81
N ALA A 147 8.12 12.74 11.82
CA ALA A 147 6.69 12.95 11.99
C ALA A 147 5.93 11.67 12.45
N LEU A 148 6.65 10.57 12.69
CA LEU A 148 6.04 9.28 13.02
C LEU A 148 5.38 9.32 14.40
N GLN A 149 4.08 8.98 14.43
CA GLN A 149 3.24 8.98 15.64
C GLN A 149 2.89 7.57 16.11
N ARG A 150 2.78 6.63 15.18
CA ARG A 150 2.47 5.23 15.46
C ARG A 150 3.41 4.32 14.71
N LEU A 151 3.99 3.38 15.44
CA LEU A 151 4.85 2.34 14.88
C LEU A 151 4.38 0.97 15.35
N SER A 152 4.26 0.03 14.43
CA SER A 152 4.08 -1.39 14.76
C SER A 152 5.07 -2.20 13.93
N CYS A 153 6.04 -2.85 14.58
CA CYS A 153 7.10 -3.64 13.92
C CYS A 153 7.35 -4.99 14.62
N TYR A 154 6.38 -5.49 15.40
CA TYR A 154 6.50 -6.76 16.12
C TYR A 154 6.64 -7.96 15.14
N ASN A 155 7.15 -9.10 15.64
CA ASN A 155 7.34 -10.33 14.87
C ASN A 155 8.16 -10.08 13.59
N ASN A 156 9.36 -9.52 13.76
CA ASN A 156 10.41 -9.39 12.76
C ASN A 156 11.72 -10.00 13.31
N ASN A 157 12.84 -9.83 12.61
CA ASN A 157 14.16 -10.30 13.01
C ASN A 157 15.08 -9.14 13.44
N LEU A 158 14.50 -8.02 13.91
CA LEU A 158 15.25 -6.84 14.33
C LEU A 158 16.14 -7.17 15.53
N THR A 159 17.41 -6.79 15.48
CA THR A 159 18.34 -6.92 16.59
C THR A 159 18.48 -5.62 17.39
N GLU A 160 18.11 -4.50 16.78
CA GLU A 160 18.07 -3.17 17.39
C GLU A 160 16.95 -2.33 16.76
N LEU A 161 16.49 -1.32 17.49
CA LEU A 161 15.54 -0.34 17.01
C LEU A 161 15.87 1.01 17.65
N ASP A 162 16.23 2.00 16.83
CA ASP A 162 16.51 3.36 17.30
C ASP A 162 15.35 4.30 16.96
N VAL A 163 14.66 4.78 17.99
CA VAL A 163 13.52 5.71 17.87
C VAL A 163 13.83 7.10 18.45
N ARG A 164 15.09 7.42 18.71
CA ARG A 164 15.48 8.69 19.37
C ARG A 164 15.11 9.94 18.55
N GLN A 165 14.99 9.79 17.23
CA GLN A 165 14.62 10.90 16.34
C GLN A 165 13.08 11.04 16.16
N ASN A 166 12.30 10.07 16.63
CA ASN A 166 10.85 10.01 16.44
C ASN A 166 10.11 10.59 17.66
N SER A 167 10.36 11.88 17.96
CA SER A 167 9.85 12.53 19.16
C SER A 167 8.32 12.65 19.23
N GLU A 168 7.63 12.51 18.09
CA GLU A 168 6.16 12.53 18.01
C GLU A 168 5.53 11.15 18.27
N LEU A 169 6.35 10.12 18.51
CA LEU A 169 5.87 8.74 18.67
C LEU A 169 5.04 8.61 19.96
N GLN A 170 3.80 8.13 19.81
CA GLN A 170 2.82 7.97 20.90
C GLN A 170 2.51 6.49 21.17
N GLU A 171 2.63 5.64 20.14
CA GLU A 171 2.32 4.21 20.21
C GLU A 171 3.45 3.41 19.53
N LEU A 172 3.91 2.34 20.22
CA LEU A 172 4.96 1.43 19.78
C LEU A 172 4.55 -0.02 20.05
#